data_1850bdc2f12fc84e0f414fd18aecad12
#
_entry.id   1850bdc2f12fc84e0f414fd18aecad12
#
_cell.length_a   1.000
_cell.length_b   1.000
_cell.length_c   1.000
_cell.angle_alpha   90.00
_cell.angle_beta   90.00
_cell.angle_gamma   90.00
#
_symmetry.space_group_name_H-M   'P 1'
#
loop_
_entity.id
_entity.type
_entity.pdbx_description
1 polymer ?
#
loop_
_entity_poly.entity_id
_entity_poly.type
_entity_poly.pdbx_seq_one_letter_code
_entity_poly.pdbx_strand_id
1 'polypeptide(L)'
;MATLYNQQWQQQELRERCGDMKQIAGCTRYRLQEGPERDVEIIDVRTGSGFRFQVCPSRGMDIPFAEYNGRPLCWQSSTGVVHPAYYEKENIGWLRGFNGGLLTTCGLSSFGGPNEDAGESYGLHDRISYIPARDVNVEQQWKDESTFAISISGNLRQTRVFGPNLVLHRRITTSAGSTFFTIDDTITNEGFVPEPAVILYHCNFGFPVVSEDSRIDAPSLEQAPIGDFAAQTQDSWNHMETPQAGLAERCYAHQMRADENGMVRAAIINKKLDFGAYVEYRAKELPHFMQWKTMACGTYVTGLEPSNAPLISRDQLRARDQLTILQPGESWNFQVRLGVLESTLH
;
A
#
# COMPACT_ATOMS: atom_id res chain seq x y z
N MET A 1 -19.05 18.43 -2.44
CA MET A 1 -19.71 18.64 -1.13
C MET A 1 -19.42 17.45 -0.24
N ALA A 2 -19.13 17.67 1.04
CA ALA A 2 -18.92 16.58 1.96
C ALA A 2 -20.24 15.83 2.16
N THR A 3 -20.29 14.57 1.70
CA THR A 3 -21.45 13.70 1.94
C THR A 3 -21.20 12.95 3.26
N LEU A 4 -21.93 13.34 4.30
CA LEU A 4 -21.84 12.76 5.62
C LEU A 4 -23.24 12.45 6.12
N TYR A 5 -23.44 11.28 6.73
CA TYR A 5 -24.74 10.90 7.33
C TYR A 5 -25.90 10.95 6.29
N ASN A 6 -25.62 10.51 5.04
CA ASN A 6 -26.56 10.52 3.90
C ASN A 6 -27.04 11.92 3.48
N GLN A 7 -26.30 12.96 3.84
CA GLN A 7 -26.62 14.35 3.54
C GLN A 7 -25.39 15.11 3.07
N GLN A 8 -25.60 16.10 2.21
CA GLN A 8 -24.54 17.03 1.78
C GLN A 8 -24.48 18.21 2.77
N TRP A 9 -23.25 18.56 3.17
CA TRP A 9 -22.99 19.61 4.13
C TRP A 9 -22.07 20.68 3.58
N GLN A 10 -22.36 21.95 3.91
CA GLN A 10 -21.46 23.07 3.70
C GLN A 10 -20.65 23.37 4.98
N GLN A 11 -19.52 24.06 4.80
CA GLN A 11 -18.64 24.46 5.89
C GLN A 11 -19.37 25.16 7.03
N GLN A 12 -20.21 26.16 6.69
CA GLN A 12 -20.93 26.95 7.69
C GLN A 12 -21.88 26.07 8.52
N GLU A 13 -22.61 25.18 7.85
CA GLU A 13 -23.58 24.29 8.51
C GLU A 13 -22.90 23.33 9.51
N LEU A 14 -21.70 22.82 9.17
CA LEU A 14 -20.92 21.98 10.08
C LEU A 14 -20.32 22.80 11.23
N ARG A 15 -19.83 24.01 10.96
CA ARG A 15 -19.31 24.91 12.00
C ARG A 15 -20.35 25.31 13.05
N GLU A 16 -21.61 25.42 12.65
CA GLU A 16 -22.71 25.69 13.57
C GLU A 16 -23.03 24.52 14.51
N ARG A 17 -22.56 23.29 14.17
CA ARG A 17 -22.88 22.05 14.90
C ARG A 17 -21.69 21.45 15.64
N CYS A 18 -20.47 21.74 15.24
CA CYS A 18 -19.29 21.22 15.90
C CYS A 18 -18.23 22.33 16.08
N GLY A 19 -17.66 22.38 17.27
CA GLY A 19 -16.59 23.35 17.59
C GLY A 19 -15.24 22.99 17.00
N ASP A 20 -15.02 21.71 16.67
CA ASP A 20 -13.82 21.19 16.00
C ASP A 20 -14.22 20.12 15.00
N MET A 21 -13.73 20.24 13.76
CA MET A 21 -13.95 19.25 12.71
C MET A 21 -13.46 17.86 13.06
N LYS A 22 -12.53 17.72 14.01
CA LYS A 22 -12.08 16.43 14.54
C LYS A 22 -13.21 15.63 15.21
N GLN A 23 -14.32 16.26 15.57
CA GLN A 23 -15.52 15.54 16.01
C GLN A 23 -16.05 14.62 14.89
N ILE A 24 -15.95 15.04 13.64
CA ILE A 24 -16.49 14.36 12.46
C ILE A 24 -15.37 13.66 11.68
N ALA A 25 -14.40 14.42 11.20
CA ALA A 25 -13.29 13.99 10.35
C ALA A 25 -12.00 14.69 10.76
N GLY A 26 -10.86 13.99 10.70
CA GLY A 26 -9.57 14.60 11.07
C GLY A 26 -8.53 13.56 11.45
N CYS A 27 -7.36 14.04 11.88
CA CYS A 27 -6.22 13.23 12.27
C CYS A 27 -5.94 13.32 13.77
N THR A 28 -5.49 12.19 14.33
CA THR A 28 -4.90 12.11 15.66
C THR A 28 -3.53 11.46 15.58
N ARG A 29 -2.50 12.09 16.13
CA ARG A 29 -1.11 11.59 16.14
C ARG A 29 -0.78 11.03 17.52
N TYR A 30 -0.21 9.83 17.58
CA TYR A 30 0.17 9.17 18.81
C TYR A 30 1.35 8.21 18.59
N ARG A 31 1.88 7.63 19.66
CA ARG A 31 2.93 6.62 19.63
C ARG A 31 2.49 5.37 20.36
N LEU A 32 2.90 4.21 19.82
CA LEU A 32 2.71 2.92 20.46
C LEU A 32 3.66 2.78 21.64
N GLN A 33 3.29 2.00 22.66
CA GLN A 33 4.02 2.01 23.95
C GLN A 33 4.63 0.66 24.32
N GLU A 34 4.28 -0.45 23.66
CA GLU A 34 4.63 -1.78 24.12
C GLU A 34 5.55 -2.53 23.15
N GLY A 35 6.41 -3.38 23.71
CA GLY A 35 7.21 -4.34 22.98
C GLY A 35 8.04 -3.75 21.82
N PRO A 36 8.17 -4.46 20.71
CA PRO A 36 8.87 -3.97 19.53
C PRO A 36 8.19 -2.78 18.84
N GLU A 37 6.95 -2.47 19.18
CA GLU A 37 6.17 -1.34 18.65
C GLU A 37 6.45 -0.02 19.37
N ARG A 38 7.19 -0.05 20.49
CA ARG A 38 7.44 1.15 21.29
C ARG A 38 8.01 2.28 20.45
N ASP A 39 7.45 3.49 20.65
CA ASP A 39 7.81 4.74 19.96
C ASP A 39 7.50 4.78 18.46
N VAL A 40 6.88 3.75 17.89
CA VAL A 40 6.34 3.81 16.53
C VAL A 40 5.23 4.86 16.49
N GLU A 41 5.39 5.84 15.62
CA GLU A 41 4.45 6.93 15.44
C GLU A 41 3.35 6.55 14.46
N ILE A 42 2.12 6.86 14.83
CA ILE A 42 0.91 6.64 14.04
C ILE A 42 0.13 7.95 13.89
N ILE A 43 -0.35 8.21 12.69
CA ILE A 43 -1.36 9.23 12.40
C ILE A 43 -2.64 8.51 12.04
N ASP A 44 -3.61 8.53 12.93
CA ASP A 44 -4.94 7.93 12.73
C ASP A 44 -5.84 8.93 12.02
N VAL A 45 -6.43 8.53 10.90
CA VAL A 45 -7.25 9.36 10.03
C VAL A 45 -8.68 8.84 10.01
N ARG A 46 -9.65 9.71 10.29
CA ARG A 46 -11.08 9.43 10.16
C ARG A 46 -11.70 10.40 9.16
N THR A 47 -12.46 9.86 8.24
CA THR A 47 -13.13 10.68 7.19
C THR A 47 -14.57 11.05 7.53
N GLY A 48 -15.16 10.44 8.57
CA GLY A 48 -16.55 10.64 8.94
C GLY A 48 -17.56 9.84 8.13
N SER A 49 -17.14 9.17 7.06
CA SER A 49 -17.97 8.24 6.26
C SER A 49 -18.07 6.84 6.87
N GLY A 50 -17.35 6.59 7.96
CA GLY A 50 -17.07 5.24 8.47
C GLY A 50 -15.71 4.70 8.00
N PHE A 51 -15.04 5.35 7.06
CA PHE A 51 -13.69 4.99 6.62
C PHE A 51 -12.64 5.58 7.56
N ARG A 52 -11.76 4.71 8.04
CA ARG A 52 -10.66 5.05 8.92
C ARG A 52 -9.40 4.32 8.48
N PHE A 53 -8.26 4.98 8.50
CA PHE A 53 -6.97 4.37 8.22
C PHE A 53 -5.85 5.02 9.04
N GLN A 54 -4.74 4.32 9.16
CA GLN A 54 -3.56 4.79 9.86
C GLN A 54 -2.42 5.02 8.86
N VAL A 55 -1.66 6.09 9.04
CA VAL A 55 -0.38 6.32 8.37
C VAL A 55 0.72 6.15 9.41
N CYS A 56 1.80 5.43 9.06
CA CYS A 56 2.94 5.19 9.95
C CYS A 56 4.18 5.97 9.53
N PRO A 57 4.38 7.22 10.01
CA PRO A 57 5.58 8.00 9.68
C PRO A 57 6.89 7.30 10.05
N SER A 58 6.89 6.48 11.10
CA SER A 58 8.06 5.71 11.52
C SER A 58 8.45 4.61 10.53
N ARG A 59 7.53 4.20 9.64
CA ARG A 59 7.69 3.07 8.74
C ARG A 59 7.16 3.39 7.35
N GLY A 60 8.01 3.91 6.45
CA GLY A 60 7.67 4.11 5.04
C GLY A 60 6.50 5.05 4.75
N MET A 61 5.89 5.69 5.76
CA MET A 61 4.56 6.29 5.70
C MET A 61 3.51 5.29 5.15
N ASP A 62 3.70 4.01 5.44
CA ASP A 62 2.82 2.92 5.06
C ASP A 62 1.50 2.96 5.84
N ILE A 63 0.54 2.10 5.43
CA ILE A 63 -0.81 2.06 6.00
C ILE A 63 -0.97 0.76 6.82
N PRO A 64 -0.57 0.76 8.11
CA PRO A 64 -0.59 -0.45 8.93
C PRO A 64 -2.00 -0.96 9.23
N PHE A 65 -3.01 -0.09 9.14
CA PHE A 65 -4.40 -0.46 9.41
C PHE A 65 -5.36 0.39 8.59
N ALA A 66 -6.46 -0.22 8.15
CA ALA A 66 -7.63 0.46 7.60
C ALA A 66 -8.89 -0.36 7.86
N GLU A 67 -10.01 0.34 8.08
CA GLU A 67 -11.33 -0.24 8.30
C GLU A 67 -12.44 0.61 7.66
N TYR A 68 -13.57 -0.02 7.43
CA TYR A 68 -14.79 0.65 7.00
C TYR A 68 -15.99 0.15 7.81
N ASN A 69 -16.67 1.07 8.53
CA ASN A 69 -17.82 0.75 9.40
C ASN A 69 -17.51 -0.40 10.38
N GLY A 70 -16.31 -0.39 11.00
CA GLY A 70 -15.84 -1.41 11.92
C GLY A 70 -15.43 -2.73 11.28
N ARG A 71 -15.35 -2.81 9.94
CA ARG A 71 -14.87 -3.99 9.21
C ARG A 71 -13.42 -3.75 8.78
N PRO A 72 -12.43 -4.49 9.30
CA PRO A 72 -11.06 -4.41 8.84
C PRO A 72 -10.94 -4.72 7.33
N LEU A 73 -10.05 -4.00 6.64
CA LEU A 73 -9.78 -4.22 5.22
C LEU A 73 -8.51 -5.01 4.99
N CYS A 74 -7.57 -4.93 5.92
CA CYS A 74 -6.23 -5.47 5.75
C CYS A 74 -5.93 -6.63 6.70
N TRP A 75 -5.04 -7.50 6.24
CA TRP A 75 -4.44 -8.52 7.08
C TRP A 75 -3.39 -7.89 8.00
N GLN A 76 -3.34 -8.36 9.24
CA GLN A 76 -2.30 -8.04 10.17
C GLN A 76 -1.57 -9.32 10.59
N SER A 77 -0.26 -9.35 10.43
CA SER A 77 0.55 -10.47 10.87
C SER A 77 0.76 -10.48 12.38
N SER A 78 1.22 -11.60 12.91
CA SER A 78 1.54 -11.75 14.32
C SER A 78 2.77 -10.94 14.78
N THR A 79 3.51 -10.28 13.87
CA THR A 79 4.69 -9.51 14.25
C THR A 79 4.35 -8.17 14.90
N GLY A 80 3.17 -7.59 14.58
CA GLY A 80 2.83 -6.22 14.93
C GLY A 80 3.62 -5.19 14.11
N VAL A 81 3.43 -3.91 14.41
CA VAL A 81 4.10 -2.79 13.71
C VAL A 81 5.48 -2.53 14.34
N VAL A 82 6.44 -3.38 14.04
CA VAL A 82 7.78 -3.36 14.63
C VAL A 82 8.52 -2.06 14.32
N HIS A 83 9.18 -1.46 15.33
CA HIS A 83 9.98 -0.25 15.18
C HIS A 83 11.14 -0.47 14.18
N PRO A 84 11.45 0.50 13.31
CA PRO A 84 12.46 0.35 12.26
C PRO A 84 13.87 0.00 12.76
N ALA A 85 14.19 0.25 14.02
CA ALA A 85 15.46 -0.16 14.62
C ALA A 85 15.65 -1.70 14.68
N TYR A 86 14.57 -2.48 14.55
CA TYR A 86 14.63 -3.94 14.50
C TYR A 86 14.74 -4.50 13.07
N TYR A 87 14.98 -3.64 12.08
CA TYR A 87 15.14 -4.10 10.69
C TYR A 87 16.34 -5.04 10.54
N GLU A 88 16.08 -6.21 9.99
CA GLU A 88 17.09 -7.21 9.63
C GLU A 88 17.22 -7.23 8.10
N LYS A 89 18.41 -6.83 7.61
CA LYS A 89 18.67 -6.71 6.17
C LYS A 89 18.80 -8.06 5.47
N GLU A 90 19.37 -9.07 6.15
CA GLU A 90 19.87 -10.26 5.51
C GLU A 90 18.74 -11.24 5.14
N ASN A 91 18.84 -11.80 3.93
CA ASN A 91 17.93 -12.82 3.41
C ASN A 91 16.45 -12.42 3.57
N ILE A 92 15.68 -13.21 4.33
CA ILE A 92 14.26 -13.03 4.62
C ILE A 92 14.00 -12.32 5.96
N GLY A 93 15.04 -11.70 6.56
CA GLY A 93 14.92 -11.01 7.86
C GLY A 93 13.83 -9.92 7.87
N TRP A 94 13.53 -9.32 6.72
CA TRP A 94 12.43 -8.37 6.53
C TRP A 94 11.08 -8.89 7.06
N LEU A 95 10.82 -10.21 6.97
CA LEU A 95 9.57 -10.84 7.46
C LEU A 95 9.40 -10.75 8.98
N ARG A 96 10.48 -10.55 9.76
CA ARG A 96 10.39 -10.42 11.22
C ARG A 96 9.67 -9.16 11.68
N GLY A 97 9.50 -8.20 10.80
CA GLY A 97 8.75 -6.99 11.09
C GLY A 97 7.72 -6.66 10.01
N PHE A 98 7.36 -7.63 9.16
CA PHE A 98 6.29 -7.46 8.17
C PHE A 98 4.93 -7.56 8.86
N ASN A 99 4.35 -6.42 9.20
CA ASN A 99 3.06 -6.35 9.86
C ASN A 99 1.86 -6.62 8.94
N GLY A 100 2.05 -6.73 7.63
CA GLY A 100 0.97 -6.68 6.66
C GLY A 100 0.47 -5.24 6.49
N GLY A 101 -0.71 -4.95 7.01
CA GLY A 101 -1.37 -3.65 6.83
C GLY A 101 -2.00 -3.52 5.45
N LEU A 102 -2.74 -2.42 5.20
CA LEU A 102 -3.36 -2.20 3.89
C LEU A 102 -2.30 -1.88 2.83
N LEU A 103 -1.17 -1.28 3.22
CA LEU A 103 -0.04 -1.03 2.35
C LEU A 103 1.27 -1.21 3.12
N THR A 104 2.18 -1.97 2.54
CA THR A 104 3.62 -1.97 2.83
C THR A 104 4.37 -1.67 1.53
N THR A 105 5.16 -0.59 1.51
CA THR A 105 5.94 -0.22 0.33
C THR A 105 7.20 -1.06 0.24
N CYS A 106 7.53 -1.59 -0.94
CA CYS A 106 8.74 -2.35 -1.22
C CYS A 106 9.63 -1.60 -2.22
N GLY A 107 10.93 -1.63 -2.04
CA GLY A 107 11.92 -0.86 -2.81
C GLY A 107 12.87 -0.09 -1.87
N LEU A 108 13.58 0.94 -2.30
CA LEU A 108 13.64 1.56 -3.65
C LEU A 108 14.75 0.94 -4.53
N SER A 109 15.70 0.21 -3.92
CA SER A 109 16.81 -0.37 -4.68
C SER A 109 16.49 -1.76 -5.22
N SER A 110 15.64 -2.53 -4.53
CA SER A 110 15.21 -3.88 -4.90
C SER A 110 13.85 -4.22 -4.29
N PHE A 111 13.13 -5.16 -4.87
CA PHE A 111 11.99 -5.84 -4.24
C PHE A 111 11.90 -7.29 -4.74
N GLY A 112 11.01 -8.09 -4.13
CA GLY A 112 10.96 -9.52 -4.34
C GLY A 112 11.97 -10.26 -3.47
N GLY A 113 12.35 -11.47 -3.87
CA GLY A 113 13.25 -12.33 -3.09
C GLY A 113 14.66 -11.75 -2.89
N PRO A 114 15.40 -12.28 -1.89
CA PRO A 114 16.80 -11.93 -1.70
C PRO A 114 17.61 -12.18 -2.98
N ASN A 115 18.51 -11.26 -3.32
CA ASN A 115 19.30 -11.34 -4.54
C ASN A 115 20.63 -10.58 -4.42
N GLU A 116 21.50 -10.76 -5.42
CA GLU A 116 22.76 -10.03 -5.56
C GLU A 116 22.81 -9.36 -6.93
N ASP A 117 23.29 -8.12 -6.99
CA ASP A 117 23.51 -7.39 -8.24
C ASP A 117 24.72 -6.46 -8.10
N ALA A 118 25.63 -6.48 -9.07
CA ALA A 118 26.82 -5.64 -9.12
C ALA A 118 27.67 -5.66 -7.83
N GLY A 119 27.74 -6.82 -7.16
CA GLY A 119 28.51 -7.01 -5.92
C GLY A 119 27.83 -6.53 -4.65
N GLU A 120 26.56 -6.18 -4.71
CA GLU A 120 25.74 -5.82 -3.56
C GLU A 120 24.66 -6.88 -3.30
N SER A 121 24.44 -7.22 -2.00
CA SER A 121 23.38 -8.11 -1.56
C SER A 121 22.15 -7.32 -1.12
N TYR A 122 20.99 -7.73 -1.58
CA TYR A 122 19.68 -7.19 -1.24
C TYR A 122 18.85 -8.25 -0.52
N GLY A 123 18.27 -7.88 0.63
CA GLY A 123 17.30 -8.73 1.32
C GLY A 123 15.93 -8.66 0.65
N LEU A 124 15.01 -9.49 1.14
CA LEU A 124 13.61 -9.49 0.73
C LEU A 124 13.03 -8.07 0.79
N HIS A 125 12.42 -7.61 -0.32
CA HIS A 125 11.71 -6.32 -0.47
C HIS A 125 12.50 -5.05 -0.13
N ASP A 126 13.81 -5.14 0.17
CA ASP A 126 14.69 -4.05 0.58
C ASP A 126 14.14 -3.31 1.82
N ARG A 127 14.42 -2.02 1.98
CA ARG A 127 14.32 -1.35 3.29
C ARG A 127 13.37 -0.17 3.37
N ILE A 128 12.73 0.26 2.30
CA ILE A 128 11.94 1.50 2.29
C ILE A 128 10.85 1.53 3.37
N SER A 129 10.17 0.38 3.61
CA SER A 129 9.16 0.23 4.67
C SER A 129 9.71 0.32 6.10
N TYR A 130 11.03 0.36 6.27
CA TYR A 130 11.71 0.55 7.56
C TYR A 130 12.43 1.89 7.66
N ILE A 131 12.21 2.81 6.73
CA ILE A 131 12.78 4.14 6.78
C ILE A 131 11.78 5.10 7.42
N PRO A 132 12.13 5.74 8.56
CA PRO A 132 11.31 6.80 9.13
C PRO A 132 11.26 8.03 8.22
N ALA A 133 10.08 8.62 8.08
CA ALA A 133 9.88 9.84 7.32
C ALA A 133 10.45 11.06 8.06
N ARG A 134 10.93 12.03 7.27
CA ARG A 134 11.29 13.37 7.73
C ARG A 134 10.31 14.40 7.18
N ASP A 135 10.30 15.59 7.76
CA ASP A 135 9.48 16.72 7.32
C ASP A 135 7.99 16.35 7.23
N VAL A 136 7.52 15.56 8.21
CA VAL A 136 6.14 15.07 8.23
C VAL A 136 5.19 16.23 8.54
N ASN A 137 4.34 16.56 7.55
CA ASN A 137 3.34 17.60 7.65
C ASN A 137 1.92 17.01 7.60
N VAL A 138 1.03 17.53 8.43
CA VAL A 138 -0.41 17.17 8.46
C VAL A 138 -1.22 18.44 8.28
N GLU A 139 -1.92 18.54 7.18
CA GLU A 139 -2.81 19.66 6.87
C GLU A 139 -4.26 19.19 6.94
N GLN A 140 -5.09 19.95 7.64
CA GLN A 140 -6.53 19.72 7.77
C GLN A 140 -7.23 21.05 7.59
N GLN A 141 -7.85 21.25 6.44
CA GLN A 141 -8.43 22.56 6.12
C GLN A 141 -9.58 22.48 5.13
N TRP A 142 -10.45 23.46 5.21
CA TRP A 142 -11.42 23.71 4.16
C TRP A 142 -10.71 24.26 2.92
N LYS A 143 -10.86 23.57 1.78
CA LYS A 143 -10.36 24.03 0.48
C LYS A 143 -11.36 24.98 -0.18
N ASP A 144 -12.63 24.75 0.08
CA ASP A 144 -13.78 25.51 -0.38
C ASP A 144 -14.95 25.30 0.61
N GLU A 145 -16.14 25.85 0.32
CA GLU A 145 -17.32 25.74 1.17
C GLU A 145 -17.84 24.31 1.36
N SER A 146 -17.36 23.36 0.57
CA SER A 146 -17.91 22.00 0.48
C SER A 146 -16.88 20.90 0.74
N THR A 147 -15.60 21.22 0.80
CA THR A 147 -14.52 20.22 0.85
C THR A 147 -13.60 20.45 2.03
N PHE A 148 -13.71 19.63 3.08
CA PHE A 148 -12.72 19.57 4.15
C PHE A 148 -11.66 18.53 3.80
N ALA A 149 -10.49 19.00 3.35
CA ALA A 149 -9.39 18.18 2.92
C ALA A 149 -8.44 17.81 4.06
N ILE A 150 -7.91 16.61 4.02
CA ILE A 150 -6.87 16.07 4.90
C ILE A 150 -5.70 15.65 4.02
N SER A 151 -4.49 16.14 4.31
CA SER A 151 -3.26 15.80 3.60
C SER A 151 -2.15 15.50 4.59
N ILE A 152 -1.44 14.40 4.37
CA ILE A 152 -0.28 13.98 5.14
C ILE A 152 0.87 13.82 4.15
N SER A 153 2.00 14.50 4.38
CA SER A 153 3.18 14.37 3.51
C SER A 153 4.47 14.22 4.30
N GLY A 154 5.50 13.67 3.66
CA GLY A 154 6.82 13.49 4.25
C GLY A 154 7.84 12.97 3.24
N ASN A 155 9.11 12.97 3.62
CA ASN A 155 10.24 12.53 2.82
C ASN A 155 10.89 11.28 3.41
N LEU A 156 11.08 10.26 2.59
CA LEU A 156 11.77 9.02 2.92
C LEU A 156 13.09 8.99 2.17
N ARG A 157 14.22 8.98 2.89
CA ARG A 157 15.56 9.05 2.29
C ARG A 157 16.25 7.70 2.35
N GLN A 158 16.35 7.00 1.23
CA GLN A 158 17.15 5.80 1.11
C GLN A 158 18.55 6.17 0.61
N THR A 159 19.44 6.43 1.56
CA THR A 159 20.76 7.00 1.30
C THR A 159 21.86 6.19 1.96
N ARG A 160 23.04 6.21 1.35
CA ARG A 160 24.28 5.64 1.88
C ARG A 160 25.47 6.53 1.52
N VAL A 161 26.39 6.71 2.43
CA VAL A 161 27.68 7.38 2.13
C VAL A 161 28.40 6.55 1.05
N PHE A 162 28.84 7.18 -0.01
CA PHE A 162 29.42 6.56 -1.22
C PHE A 162 28.46 5.55 -1.91
N GLY A 163 27.17 5.83 -1.91
CA GLY A 163 26.13 5.00 -2.50
C GLY A 163 24.92 5.80 -2.95
N PRO A 164 23.74 5.16 -3.08
CA PRO A 164 22.53 5.79 -3.56
C PRO A 164 22.10 6.99 -2.68
N ASN A 165 21.44 7.94 -3.31
CA ASN A 165 20.74 9.05 -2.66
C ASN A 165 19.36 9.22 -3.30
N LEU A 166 18.47 8.27 -3.02
CA LEU A 166 17.09 8.27 -3.48
C LEU A 166 16.19 8.87 -2.41
N VAL A 167 15.31 9.76 -2.83
CA VAL A 167 14.29 10.37 -1.95
C VAL A 167 12.91 10.07 -2.50
N LEU A 168 12.07 9.45 -1.67
CA LEU A 168 10.66 9.29 -1.93
C LEU A 168 9.91 10.40 -1.16
N HIS A 169 9.32 11.34 -1.89
CA HIS A 169 8.32 12.26 -1.34
C HIS A 169 6.95 11.63 -1.47
N ARG A 170 6.29 11.36 -0.35
CA ARG A 170 4.94 10.79 -0.29
C ARG A 170 3.95 11.81 0.20
N ARG A 171 2.81 11.91 -0.50
CA ARG A 171 1.65 12.66 -0.08
C ARG A 171 0.42 11.76 -0.08
N ILE A 172 -0.27 11.69 1.06
CA ILE A 172 -1.51 10.92 1.24
C ILE A 172 -2.64 11.91 1.44
N THR A 173 -3.67 11.85 0.60
CA THR A 173 -4.79 12.78 0.60
C THR A 173 -6.13 12.08 0.72
N THR A 174 -7.05 12.67 1.49
CA THR A 174 -8.45 12.29 1.59
C THR A 174 -9.29 13.51 1.94
N SER A 175 -10.60 13.34 2.11
CA SER A 175 -11.51 14.40 2.55
C SER A 175 -12.60 13.88 3.46
N ALA A 176 -13.26 14.78 4.18
CA ALA A 176 -14.47 14.42 4.93
C ALA A 176 -15.52 13.81 4.00
N GLY A 177 -16.12 12.70 4.43
CA GLY A 177 -17.10 11.93 3.66
C GLY A 177 -16.51 10.95 2.64
N SER A 178 -15.18 10.93 2.45
CA SER A 178 -14.52 10.04 1.49
C SER A 178 -14.46 8.60 2.02
N THR A 179 -14.56 7.63 1.11
CA THR A 179 -14.36 6.19 1.36
C THR A 179 -13.03 5.68 0.80
N PHE A 180 -12.11 6.58 0.45
CA PHE A 180 -10.79 6.29 -0.10
C PHE A 180 -9.76 7.33 0.32
N PHE A 181 -8.49 7.01 0.11
CA PHE A 181 -7.38 7.94 0.06
C PHE A 181 -6.55 7.74 -1.20
N THR A 182 -5.82 8.78 -1.60
CA THR A 182 -4.88 8.74 -2.72
C THR A 182 -3.47 8.97 -2.19
N ILE A 183 -2.52 8.18 -2.69
CA ILE A 183 -1.08 8.34 -2.49
C ILE A 183 -0.50 8.93 -3.77
N ASP A 184 0.16 10.06 -3.66
CA ASP A 184 0.97 10.66 -4.71
C ASP A 184 2.43 10.58 -4.25
N ASP A 185 3.21 9.77 -4.93
CA ASP A 185 4.63 9.53 -4.66
C ASP A 185 5.50 10.13 -5.76
N THR A 186 6.61 10.75 -5.35
CA THR A 186 7.66 11.21 -6.25
C THR A 186 8.99 10.64 -5.78
N ILE A 187 9.64 9.81 -6.60
CA ILE A 187 11.00 9.32 -6.34
C ILE A 187 11.99 10.19 -7.12
N THR A 188 12.94 10.78 -6.42
CA THR A 188 13.98 11.62 -7.01
C THR A 188 15.37 11.04 -6.73
N ASN A 189 16.22 10.99 -7.75
CA ASN A 189 17.65 10.76 -7.55
C ASN A 189 18.33 12.09 -7.21
N GLU A 190 18.57 12.34 -5.92
CA GLU A 190 19.34 13.51 -5.43
C GLU A 190 20.86 13.28 -5.46
N GLY A 191 21.29 12.12 -5.98
CA GLY A 191 22.70 11.79 -6.19
C GLY A 191 23.28 12.41 -7.46
N PHE A 192 24.55 12.12 -7.72
CA PHE A 192 25.31 12.63 -8.86
C PHE A 192 25.67 11.57 -9.88
N VAL A 193 25.16 10.34 -9.70
CA VAL A 193 25.32 9.20 -10.61
C VAL A 193 23.95 8.60 -10.92
N PRO A 194 23.78 7.94 -12.07
CA PRO A 194 22.55 7.21 -12.37
C PRO A 194 22.29 6.11 -11.34
N GLU A 195 21.07 6.04 -10.81
CA GLU A 195 20.67 5.06 -9.79
C GLU A 195 19.46 4.26 -10.25
N PRO A 196 19.49 2.93 -10.12
CA PRO A 196 18.30 2.11 -10.28
C PRO A 196 17.27 2.41 -9.21
N ALA A 197 15.99 2.56 -9.64
CA ALA A 197 14.88 2.78 -8.71
C ALA A 197 13.70 1.88 -9.07
N VAL A 198 13.23 1.13 -8.10
CA VAL A 198 12.06 0.24 -8.23
C VAL A 198 11.11 0.46 -7.05
N ILE A 199 9.81 0.35 -7.31
CA ILE A 199 8.77 0.46 -6.28
C ILE A 199 7.66 -0.57 -6.53
N LEU A 200 7.20 -1.19 -5.45
CA LEU A 200 6.04 -2.07 -5.44
C LEU A 200 5.15 -1.67 -4.24
N TYR A 201 3.88 -1.50 -4.49
CA TYR A 201 2.85 -1.22 -3.48
C TYR A 201 2.20 -2.53 -3.05
N HIS A 202 2.69 -3.11 -1.95
CA HIS A 202 2.22 -4.40 -1.42
C HIS A 202 0.93 -4.20 -0.62
N CYS A 203 -0.22 -4.21 -1.30
CA CYS A 203 -1.53 -3.94 -0.69
C CYS A 203 -2.14 -5.25 -0.17
N ASN A 204 -2.20 -5.43 1.16
CA ASN A 204 -2.54 -6.69 1.81
C ASN A 204 -3.98 -6.70 2.35
N PHE A 205 -4.88 -7.29 1.61
CA PHE A 205 -6.27 -7.43 2.04
C PHE A 205 -6.46 -8.71 2.87
N GLY A 206 -7.25 -8.61 3.95
CA GLY A 206 -7.49 -9.69 4.88
C GLY A 206 -8.96 -9.87 5.27
N PHE A 207 -9.21 -10.74 6.25
CA PHE A 207 -10.56 -10.95 6.79
C PHE A 207 -11.09 -9.65 7.43
N PRO A 208 -12.38 -9.30 7.24
CA PRO A 208 -13.43 -10.08 6.59
C PRO A 208 -13.64 -9.77 5.10
N VAL A 209 -12.94 -8.78 4.50
CA VAL A 209 -13.10 -8.49 3.07
C VAL A 209 -12.61 -9.68 2.22
N VAL A 210 -11.57 -10.36 2.69
CA VAL A 210 -11.13 -11.66 2.17
C VAL A 210 -11.81 -12.76 2.98
N SER A 211 -12.60 -13.59 2.33
CA SER A 211 -13.24 -14.80 2.86
C SER A 211 -13.61 -15.73 1.71
N GLU A 212 -14.12 -16.91 2.01
CA GLU A 212 -14.59 -17.88 1.01
C GLU A 212 -15.72 -17.32 0.11
N ASP A 213 -16.44 -16.32 0.60
CA ASP A 213 -17.49 -15.61 -0.13
C ASP A 213 -16.96 -14.49 -1.03
N SER A 214 -15.63 -14.30 -1.05
CA SER A 214 -14.96 -13.20 -1.74
C SER A 214 -14.37 -13.64 -3.07
N ARG A 215 -14.26 -12.67 -3.97
CA ARG A 215 -13.66 -12.84 -5.27
C ARG A 215 -12.81 -11.62 -5.65
N ILE A 216 -11.67 -11.87 -6.32
CA ILE A 216 -10.94 -10.79 -6.98
C ILE A 216 -11.65 -10.45 -8.29
N ASP A 217 -11.98 -9.18 -8.45
CA ASP A 217 -12.43 -8.55 -9.68
C ASP A 217 -11.32 -7.64 -10.21
N ALA A 218 -10.69 -8.09 -11.28
CA ALA A 218 -9.55 -7.38 -11.87
C ALA A 218 -9.59 -7.50 -13.39
N PRO A 219 -9.25 -6.44 -14.14
CA PRO A 219 -9.23 -6.45 -15.61
C PRO A 219 -7.99 -7.19 -16.15
N SER A 220 -7.75 -8.40 -15.67
CA SER A 220 -6.63 -9.25 -16.06
C SER A 220 -6.90 -9.91 -17.42
N LEU A 221 -6.04 -9.62 -18.39
CA LEU A 221 -6.06 -10.24 -19.73
C LEU A 221 -5.42 -11.62 -19.70
N GLU A 222 -4.35 -11.74 -18.91
CA GLU A 222 -3.57 -12.96 -18.75
C GLU A 222 -2.99 -12.99 -17.33
N GLN A 223 -2.88 -14.18 -16.76
CA GLN A 223 -2.18 -14.44 -15.51
C GLN A 223 -1.14 -15.54 -15.70
N ALA A 224 0.07 -15.30 -15.21
CA ALA A 224 1.16 -16.26 -15.20
C ALA A 224 1.50 -16.63 -13.75
N PRO A 225 1.41 -17.92 -13.39
CA PRO A 225 1.79 -18.39 -12.05
C PRO A 225 3.31 -18.30 -11.88
N ILE A 226 3.75 -17.95 -10.66
CA ILE A 226 5.15 -17.92 -10.26
C ILE A 226 5.40 -19.08 -9.30
N GLY A 227 6.19 -20.06 -9.75
CA GLY A 227 6.49 -21.29 -9.03
C GLY A 227 5.48 -22.41 -9.24
N ASP A 228 5.91 -23.62 -8.90
CA ASP A 228 5.19 -24.87 -9.23
C ASP A 228 3.83 -24.99 -8.53
N PHE A 229 3.73 -24.56 -7.28
CA PHE A 229 2.47 -24.64 -6.54
C PHE A 229 1.41 -23.68 -7.10
N ALA A 230 1.81 -22.48 -7.48
CA ALA A 230 0.91 -21.54 -8.15
C ALA A 230 0.46 -22.09 -9.52
N ALA A 231 1.34 -22.73 -10.28
CA ALA A 231 1.02 -23.34 -11.55
C ALA A 231 -0.01 -24.46 -11.43
N GLN A 232 0.08 -25.29 -10.40
CA GLN A 232 -0.89 -26.38 -10.13
C GLN A 232 -2.27 -25.88 -9.71
N THR A 233 -2.38 -24.64 -9.25
CA THR A 233 -3.62 -24.04 -8.71
C THR A 233 -4.04 -22.78 -9.47
N GLN A 234 -3.61 -22.63 -10.72
CA GLN A 234 -3.80 -21.42 -11.51
C GLN A 234 -5.27 -21.01 -11.67
N ASP A 235 -6.17 -21.96 -11.85
CA ASP A 235 -7.61 -21.69 -12.04
C ASP A 235 -8.30 -21.09 -10.82
N SER A 236 -7.65 -21.10 -9.66
CA SER A 236 -8.19 -20.55 -8.40
C SER A 236 -7.62 -19.18 -8.02
N TRP A 237 -6.90 -18.49 -8.91
CA TRP A 237 -6.24 -17.23 -8.59
C TRP A 237 -7.18 -16.17 -8.00
N ASN A 238 -8.42 -16.10 -8.49
CA ASN A 238 -9.42 -15.09 -8.10
C ASN A 238 -10.45 -15.56 -7.05
N HIS A 239 -10.33 -16.78 -6.54
CA HIS A 239 -11.19 -17.32 -5.47
C HIS A 239 -10.41 -17.44 -4.17
N MET A 240 -11.13 -17.40 -3.04
CA MET A 240 -10.54 -17.61 -1.72
C MET A 240 -10.99 -18.97 -1.19
N GLU A 241 -10.03 -19.80 -0.79
CA GLU A 241 -10.30 -21.08 -0.16
C GLU A 241 -10.47 -20.89 1.36
N THR A 242 -11.08 -21.87 2.03
CA THR A 242 -11.11 -21.95 3.50
C THR A 242 -9.67 -22.01 4.06
N PRO A 243 -9.39 -21.43 5.24
CA PRO A 243 -8.05 -21.48 5.84
C PRO A 243 -7.57 -22.91 6.06
N GLN A 244 -6.33 -23.19 5.64
CA GLN A 244 -5.69 -24.51 5.78
C GLN A 244 -4.34 -24.37 6.48
N ALA A 245 -4.07 -25.27 7.44
CA ALA A 245 -2.78 -25.28 8.13
C ALA A 245 -1.64 -25.67 7.18
N GLY A 246 -0.57 -24.85 7.15
CA GLY A 246 0.63 -25.12 6.34
C GLY A 246 0.45 -24.97 4.84
N LEU A 247 -0.64 -24.37 4.36
CA LEU A 247 -0.81 -24.08 2.94
C LEU A 247 0.26 -23.09 2.46
N ALA A 248 0.97 -23.44 1.38
CA ALA A 248 2.01 -22.59 0.81
C ALA A 248 1.40 -21.34 0.12
N GLU A 249 2.18 -20.29 0.04
CA GLU A 249 1.85 -19.08 -0.72
C GLU A 249 1.84 -19.34 -2.23
N ARG A 250 1.12 -18.49 -2.94
CA ARG A 250 1.03 -18.48 -4.40
C ARG A 250 1.19 -17.06 -4.91
N CYS A 251 1.96 -16.91 -5.97
CA CYS A 251 2.14 -15.63 -6.64
C CYS A 251 1.73 -15.74 -8.11
N TYR A 252 1.10 -14.69 -8.62
CA TYR A 252 0.69 -14.60 -10.02
C TYR A 252 1.07 -13.24 -10.58
N ALA A 253 1.71 -13.22 -11.74
CA ALA A 253 1.92 -12.00 -12.51
C ALA A 253 0.71 -11.80 -13.45
N HIS A 254 0.17 -10.59 -13.51
CA HIS A 254 -0.98 -10.29 -14.36
C HIS A 254 -0.63 -9.27 -15.43
N GLN A 255 -1.13 -9.49 -16.63
CA GLN A 255 -1.22 -8.47 -17.67
C GLN A 255 -2.56 -7.75 -17.50
N MET A 256 -2.52 -6.52 -17.00
CA MET A 256 -3.71 -5.75 -16.71
C MET A 256 -4.13 -4.87 -17.89
N ARG A 257 -5.44 -4.77 -18.13
CA ARG A 257 -6.02 -3.85 -19.10
C ARG A 257 -6.40 -2.54 -18.42
N ALA A 258 -5.83 -1.44 -18.88
CA ALA A 258 -6.26 -0.11 -18.46
C ALA A 258 -7.60 0.28 -19.11
N ASP A 259 -8.34 1.13 -18.42
CA ASP A 259 -9.53 1.80 -18.98
C ASP A 259 -9.16 2.92 -19.97
N GLU A 260 -10.15 3.62 -20.48
CA GLU A 260 -9.97 4.73 -21.44
C GLU A 260 -9.17 5.92 -20.88
N ASN A 261 -9.09 6.04 -19.55
CA ASN A 261 -8.34 7.08 -18.84
C ASN A 261 -6.92 6.59 -18.43
N GLY A 262 -6.54 5.37 -18.82
CA GLY A 262 -5.27 4.76 -18.45
C GLY A 262 -5.19 4.25 -17.02
N MET A 263 -6.36 4.08 -16.36
CA MET A 263 -6.46 3.58 -14.99
C MET A 263 -6.70 2.08 -14.97
N VAL A 264 -6.13 1.42 -13.96
CA VAL A 264 -6.42 0.02 -13.63
C VAL A 264 -6.98 -0.02 -12.23
N ARG A 265 -8.10 -0.72 -12.04
CA ARG A 265 -8.66 -1.02 -10.73
C ARG A 265 -8.75 -2.52 -10.53
N ALA A 266 -8.13 -3.02 -9.46
CA ALA A 266 -8.29 -4.38 -8.97
C ALA A 266 -9.00 -4.34 -7.61
N ALA A 267 -10.02 -5.15 -7.44
CA ALA A 267 -10.87 -5.15 -6.26
C ALA A 267 -11.03 -6.57 -5.67
N ILE A 268 -11.34 -6.61 -4.39
CA ILE A 268 -11.85 -7.79 -3.71
C ILE A 268 -13.29 -7.50 -3.33
N ILE A 269 -14.20 -8.32 -3.80
CA ILE A 269 -15.63 -8.18 -3.60
C ILE A 269 -16.14 -9.33 -2.72
N ASN A 270 -16.68 -8.99 -1.55
CA ASN A 270 -17.33 -9.93 -0.66
C ASN A 270 -18.85 -9.79 -0.81
N LYS A 271 -19.45 -10.71 -1.56
CA LYS A 271 -20.90 -10.67 -1.87
C LYS A 271 -21.78 -10.87 -0.65
N LYS A 272 -21.34 -11.66 0.33
CA LYS A 272 -22.11 -11.94 1.54
C LYS A 272 -22.18 -10.72 2.47
N LEU A 273 -21.12 -9.93 2.50
CA LEU A 273 -21.04 -8.72 3.31
C LEU A 273 -21.50 -7.46 2.55
N ASP A 274 -21.81 -7.61 1.26
CA ASP A 274 -22.18 -6.52 0.33
C ASP A 274 -21.23 -5.33 0.41
N PHE A 275 -19.94 -5.60 0.35
CA PHE A 275 -18.91 -4.59 0.22
C PHE A 275 -17.62 -5.16 -0.39
N GLY A 276 -16.75 -4.28 -0.84
CA GLY A 276 -15.43 -4.63 -1.36
C GLY A 276 -14.39 -3.58 -1.02
N ALA A 277 -13.14 -3.90 -1.32
CA ALA A 277 -12.03 -2.96 -1.24
C ALA A 277 -11.21 -3.04 -2.53
N TYR A 278 -10.53 -1.95 -2.89
CA TYR A 278 -9.82 -1.86 -4.15
C TYR A 278 -8.50 -1.13 -4.04
N VAL A 279 -7.61 -1.44 -4.99
CA VAL A 279 -6.47 -0.63 -5.38
C VAL A 279 -6.67 -0.14 -6.82
N GLU A 280 -6.42 1.14 -7.06
CA GLU A 280 -6.51 1.78 -8.37
C GLU A 280 -5.22 2.56 -8.65
N TYR A 281 -4.69 2.45 -9.86
CA TYR A 281 -3.41 3.06 -10.22
C TYR A 281 -3.33 3.39 -11.71
N ARG A 282 -2.33 4.19 -12.11
CA ARG A 282 -2.06 4.52 -13.51
C ARG A 282 -1.18 3.43 -14.14
N ALA A 283 -1.70 2.75 -15.16
CA ALA A 283 -0.98 1.67 -15.86
C ALA A 283 0.36 2.12 -16.45
N LYS A 284 0.47 3.38 -16.92
CA LYS A 284 1.71 3.92 -17.47
C LYS A 284 2.82 4.08 -16.42
N GLU A 285 2.43 4.38 -15.18
CA GLU A 285 3.36 4.60 -14.07
C GLU A 285 3.77 3.26 -13.44
N LEU A 286 2.82 2.33 -13.33
CA LEU A 286 2.97 1.01 -12.71
C LEU A 286 2.51 -0.08 -13.70
N PRO A 287 3.33 -0.40 -14.71
CA PRO A 287 2.92 -1.31 -15.79
C PRO A 287 2.83 -2.78 -15.40
N HIS A 288 3.31 -3.15 -14.21
CA HIS A 288 3.30 -4.52 -13.70
C HIS A 288 2.33 -4.66 -12.54
N PHE A 289 1.72 -5.84 -12.44
CA PHE A 289 0.81 -6.15 -11.35
C PHE A 289 1.06 -7.59 -10.87
N MET A 290 1.31 -7.69 -9.57
CA MET A 290 1.50 -8.95 -8.89
C MET A 290 0.33 -9.23 -7.97
N GLN A 291 -0.05 -10.50 -7.87
CA GLN A 291 -0.94 -11.00 -6.84
C GLN A 291 -0.18 -11.97 -5.96
N TRP A 292 -0.13 -11.68 -4.67
CA TRP A 292 0.27 -12.61 -3.64
C TRP A 292 -0.97 -13.19 -2.98
N LYS A 293 -0.99 -14.48 -2.73
CA LYS A 293 -2.13 -15.15 -2.12
C LYS A 293 -1.64 -16.23 -1.17
N THR A 294 -2.09 -16.19 0.08
CA THR A 294 -1.96 -17.29 1.02
C THR A 294 -3.24 -17.44 1.82
N MET A 295 -3.77 -18.66 1.82
CA MET A 295 -4.96 -19.04 2.57
C MET A 295 -4.59 -19.96 3.72
N ALA A 296 -3.43 -19.72 4.33
CA ALA A 296 -2.98 -20.48 5.49
C ALA A 296 -3.65 -20.00 6.77
N CYS A 297 -3.80 -20.89 7.74
CA CYS A 297 -4.28 -20.53 9.08
C CYS A 297 -3.34 -19.47 9.70
N GLY A 298 -3.90 -18.32 10.12
CA GLY A 298 -3.14 -17.19 10.67
C GLY A 298 -2.47 -16.27 9.63
N THR A 299 -2.32 -16.75 8.38
CA THR A 299 -1.83 -15.96 7.25
C THR A 299 -2.86 -16.04 6.12
N TYR A 300 -4.03 -15.44 6.37
CA TYR A 300 -5.16 -15.47 5.46
C TYR A 300 -5.31 -14.12 4.76
N VAL A 301 -4.62 -13.99 3.62
CA VAL A 301 -4.39 -12.71 2.95
C VAL A 301 -4.28 -12.85 1.44
N THR A 302 -4.66 -11.80 0.72
CA THR A 302 -4.28 -11.63 -0.68
C THR A 302 -3.67 -10.24 -0.88
N GLY A 303 -2.49 -10.20 -1.50
CA GLY A 303 -1.81 -9.00 -1.95
C GLY A 303 -2.27 -8.63 -3.36
N LEU A 304 -2.58 -7.36 -3.60
CA LEU A 304 -2.82 -6.77 -4.90
C LEU A 304 -1.76 -5.68 -5.11
N GLU A 305 -0.78 -5.91 -6.00
CA GLU A 305 0.52 -5.27 -5.91
C GLU A 305 0.95 -4.64 -7.24
N PRO A 306 0.53 -3.39 -7.52
CA PRO A 306 1.07 -2.64 -8.66
C PRO A 306 2.53 -2.24 -8.43
N SER A 307 3.35 -2.33 -9.52
CA SER A 307 4.78 -2.03 -9.45
C SER A 307 5.31 -1.45 -10.77
N ASN A 308 6.46 -0.76 -10.71
CA ASN A 308 7.14 -0.21 -11.89
C ASN A 308 8.10 -1.20 -12.55
N ALA A 309 8.32 -2.39 -11.97
CA ALA A 309 9.15 -3.45 -12.53
C ALA A 309 8.51 -4.83 -12.28
N PRO A 310 8.79 -5.87 -13.07
CA PRO A 310 8.31 -7.23 -12.82
C PRO A 310 8.98 -7.84 -11.57
N LEU A 311 8.31 -8.83 -10.95
CA LEU A 311 8.80 -9.53 -9.75
C LEU A 311 9.86 -10.58 -10.14
N ILE A 312 11.03 -10.10 -10.49
CA ILE A 312 12.25 -10.89 -10.72
C ILE A 312 13.43 -10.24 -10.00
N SER A 313 14.53 -10.96 -9.81
CA SER A 313 15.70 -10.41 -9.14
C SER A 313 16.31 -9.25 -9.90
N ARG A 314 17.00 -8.36 -9.17
CA ARG A 314 17.58 -7.14 -9.73
C ARG A 314 18.64 -7.43 -10.81
N ASP A 315 19.46 -8.48 -10.65
CA ASP A 315 20.39 -8.94 -11.68
C ASP A 315 19.67 -9.39 -12.95
N GLN A 316 18.54 -10.08 -12.83
CA GLN A 316 17.70 -10.46 -13.97
C GLN A 316 17.05 -9.25 -14.64
N LEU A 317 16.59 -8.25 -13.87
CA LEU A 317 16.09 -6.98 -14.42
C LEU A 317 17.18 -6.31 -15.27
N ARG A 318 18.41 -6.25 -14.74
CA ARG A 318 19.57 -5.70 -15.46
C ARG A 318 19.90 -6.49 -16.72
N ALA A 319 19.96 -7.81 -16.64
CA ALA A 319 20.27 -8.68 -17.78
C ALA A 319 19.23 -8.60 -18.91
N ARG A 320 17.97 -8.24 -18.57
CA ARG A 320 16.86 -8.10 -19.54
C ARG A 320 16.64 -6.65 -19.99
N ASP A 321 17.48 -5.71 -19.57
CA ASP A 321 17.32 -4.28 -19.82
C ASP A 321 15.98 -3.71 -19.32
N GLN A 322 15.49 -4.27 -18.19
CA GLN A 322 14.24 -3.90 -17.53
C GLN A 322 14.47 -3.17 -16.19
N LEU A 323 15.72 -3.01 -15.79
CA LEU A 323 16.07 -2.26 -14.59
C LEU A 323 15.95 -0.76 -14.88
N THR A 324 14.96 -0.14 -14.30
CA THR A 324 14.68 1.29 -14.49
C THR A 324 15.73 2.16 -13.79
N ILE A 325 16.28 3.15 -14.49
CA ILE A 325 17.39 3.99 -14.04
C ILE A 325 16.95 5.45 -13.98
N LEU A 326 17.06 6.07 -12.82
CA LEU A 326 16.90 7.53 -12.62
C LEU A 326 18.23 8.23 -12.84
N GLN A 327 18.27 9.21 -13.74
CA GLN A 327 19.42 10.08 -13.92
C GLN A 327 19.56 11.06 -12.74
N PRO A 328 20.74 11.64 -12.48
CA PRO A 328 20.90 12.69 -11.46
C PRO A 328 19.90 13.81 -11.65
N GLY A 329 19.14 14.16 -10.60
CA GLY A 329 18.09 15.17 -10.60
C GLY A 329 16.77 14.74 -11.26
N GLU A 330 16.70 13.55 -11.85
CA GLU A 330 15.47 13.03 -12.43
C GLU A 330 14.48 12.59 -11.34
N SER A 331 13.18 12.73 -11.65
CA SER A 331 12.08 12.30 -10.77
C SER A 331 11.03 11.51 -11.52
N TRP A 332 10.49 10.49 -10.88
CA TRP A 332 9.32 9.76 -11.34
C TRP A 332 8.16 9.89 -10.38
N ASN A 333 6.94 9.99 -10.94
CA ASN A 333 5.72 10.14 -10.18
C ASN A 333 4.87 8.87 -10.29
N PHE A 334 4.21 8.54 -9.18
CA PHE A 334 3.32 7.39 -9.07
C PHE A 334 2.06 7.80 -8.32
N GLN A 335 0.91 7.33 -8.79
CA GLN A 335 -0.35 7.56 -8.10
C GLN A 335 -1.07 6.23 -7.85
N VAL A 336 -1.42 6.01 -6.57
CA VAL A 336 -2.21 4.85 -6.14
C VAL A 336 -3.36 5.32 -5.26
N ARG A 337 -4.54 4.77 -5.49
CA ARG A 337 -5.74 5.00 -4.67
C ARG A 337 -6.17 3.70 -4.03
N LEU A 338 -6.49 3.75 -2.74
CA LEU A 338 -7.03 2.63 -1.97
C LEU A 338 -8.35 3.06 -1.34
N GLY A 339 -9.36 2.22 -1.43
CA GLY A 339 -10.69 2.56 -0.94
C GLY A 339 -11.65 1.39 -0.88
N VAL A 340 -12.91 1.72 -0.60
CA VAL A 340 -14.00 0.77 -0.39
C VAL A 340 -15.03 0.91 -1.52
N LEU A 341 -15.56 -0.23 -1.95
CA LEU A 341 -16.74 -0.33 -2.81
C LEU A 341 -17.94 -0.66 -1.92
N GLU A 342 -18.89 0.27 -1.84
CA GLU A 342 -20.17 0.06 -1.17
C GLU A 342 -21.17 -0.51 -2.16
N SER A 343 -22.02 -1.43 -1.70
CA SER A 343 -23.08 -2.07 -2.50
C SER A 343 -22.60 -2.53 -3.89
N THR A 344 -22.15 -3.77 -3.96
CA THR A 344 -21.73 -4.41 -5.21
C THR A 344 -22.89 -5.03 -6.00
N LEU A 345 -24.12 -4.90 -5.50
CA LEU A 345 -25.33 -5.43 -6.11
C LEU A 345 -26.01 -4.39 -6.99
N HIS A 346 -25.42 -4.14 -8.17
CA HIS A 346 -26.10 -3.49 -9.29
C HIS A 346 -25.91 -4.28 -10.57
#